data_5942584f3eb69d3b3aac19f1a3892537
#
_entry.id   5942584f3eb69d3b3aac19f1a3892537
#
_cell.length_a   1.000
_cell.length_b   1.000
_cell.length_c   1.000
_cell.angle_alpha   90.00
_cell.angle_beta   90.00
_cell.angle_gamma   90.00
#
_symmetry.space_group_name_H-M   'P 1'
#
loop_
_entity.id
_entity.type
_entity.pdbx_description
1 polymer ?
#
loop_
_entity_poly.entity_id
_entity_poly.type
_entity_poly.pdbx_seq_one_letter_code
_entity_poly.pdbx_strand_id
1 'polypeptide(L)'
;MLSVDYRLSSGPPFEWANPFPTAIIDAIAAYKYLVCQVGFLPQNITVAGESAGGNLALALTRYIIESRLPHLPPPGGLIASSPWADMSFSRAEFGSSHFVNSESDIFDLPPNVHPHIIGNAAVGAYIGEMDLKETTHNRYLSPASKFVIPSNVDEDTKLFSGFPRSYIMGGGAEYMFDDIVALTEKMQDDEVDVVTDFPADAVHAYPMFGWHEPERTESFAKCAAWLDGRQATTVVVEQSRQSEDTLV
;
A
#
# COMPACT_ATOMS: atom_id res chain seq x y z
N MET A 1 -17.71 8.17 -4.44
CA MET A 1 -16.77 7.09 -4.08
C MET A 1 -17.45 5.75 -4.34
N LEU A 2 -16.76 4.79 -4.96
CA LEU A 2 -17.17 3.39 -5.10
C LEU A 2 -16.29 2.57 -4.15
N SER A 3 -16.90 1.82 -3.25
CA SER A 3 -16.21 0.81 -2.45
C SER A 3 -16.39 -0.55 -3.11
N VAL A 4 -15.30 -1.30 -3.23
CA VAL A 4 -15.32 -2.63 -3.86
C VAL A 4 -15.32 -3.68 -2.76
N ASP A 5 -16.42 -4.43 -2.67
CA ASP A 5 -16.55 -5.59 -1.78
C ASP A 5 -16.00 -6.82 -2.53
N TYR A 6 -14.67 -6.89 -2.62
CA TYR A 6 -14.00 -7.99 -3.30
C TYR A 6 -13.98 -9.25 -2.45
N ARG A 7 -13.99 -10.41 -3.10
CA ARG A 7 -13.96 -11.71 -2.42
C ARG A 7 -12.67 -11.89 -1.65
N LEU A 8 -12.81 -12.19 -0.36
CA LEU A 8 -11.68 -12.45 0.53
C LEU A 8 -11.18 -13.89 0.35
N SER A 9 -9.88 -14.06 0.39
CA SER A 9 -9.24 -15.36 0.42
C SER A 9 -9.38 -16.00 1.79
N SER A 10 -9.51 -17.31 1.83
CA SER A 10 -9.49 -18.11 3.05
C SER A 10 -8.68 -19.39 2.87
N GLY A 11 -8.18 -19.90 3.98
CA GLY A 11 -7.45 -21.16 4.09
C GLY A 11 -7.55 -21.71 5.52
N PRO A 12 -6.83 -22.79 5.87
CA PRO A 12 -6.94 -23.44 7.15
C PRO A 12 -6.89 -22.45 8.33
N PRO A 13 -7.75 -22.59 9.33
CA PRO A 13 -8.67 -23.72 9.60
C PRO A 13 -10.00 -23.66 8.82
N PHE A 14 -10.21 -22.69 7.98
CA PHE A 14 -11.39 -22.56 7.11
C PHE A 14 -11.17 -23.32 5.79
N GLU A 15 -12.24 -23.48 5.03
CA GLU A 15 -12.14 -24.01 3.66
C GLU A 15 -11.39 -23.04 2.75
N TRP A 16 -10.64 -23.60 1.81
CA TRP A 16 -9.95 -22.81 0.79
C TRP A 16 -10.96 -22.10 -0.11
N ALA A 17 -10.83 -20.78 -0.24
CA ALA A 17 -11.66 -20.00 -1.14
C ALA A 17 -10.93 -18.78 -1.69
N ASN A 18 -11.29 -18.42 -2.90
CA ASN A 18 -10.93 -17.16 -3.57
C ASN A 18 -9.43 -16.80 -3.53
N PRO A 19 -8.52 -17.72 -3.87
CA PRO A 19 -7.10 -17.40 -3.91
C PRO A 19 -6.80 -16.38 -5.00
N PHE A 20 -5.60 -15.86 -5.02
CA PHE A 20 -5.06 -15.05 -6.11
C PHE A 20 -5.29 -15.75 -7.47
N PRO A 21 -5.77 -15.04 -8.51
CA PRO A 21 -5.97 -13.59 -8.58
C PRO A 21 -7.42 -13.11 -8.36
N THR A 22 -8.25 -13.81 -7.59
CA THR A 22 -9.69 -13.54 -7.47
C THR A 22 -10.01 -12.08 -7.13
N ALA A 23 -9.35 -11.50 -6.13
CA ALA A 23 -9.56 -10.11 -5.73
C ALA A 23 -9.23 -9.12 -6.85
N ILE A 24 -8.19 -9.40 -7.65
CA ILE A 24 -7.83 -8.55 -8.81
C ILE A 24 -8.93 -8.61 -9.86
N ILE A 25 -9.53 -9.77 -10.12
CA ILE A 25 -10.65 -9.93 -11.07
C ILE A 25 -11.83 -9.06 -10.64
N ASP A 26 -12.17 -9.08 -9.35
CA ASP A 26 -13.25 -8.27 -8.80
C ASP A 26 -12.96 -6.77 -8.92
N ALA A 27 -11.72 -6.36 -8.61
CA ALA A 27 -11.27 -4.98 -8.75
C ALA A 27 -11.28 -4.49 -10.20
N ILE A 28 -10.86 -5.33 -11.16
CA ILE A 28 -10.94 -5.04 -12.61
C ILE A 28 -12.39 -4.85 -13.03
N ALA A 29 -13.30 -5.72 -12.57
CA ALA A 29 -14.71 -5.62 -12.87
C ALA A 29 -15.31 -4.29 -12.39
N ALA A 30 -14.98 -3.87 -11.15
CA ALA A 30 -15.40 -2.60 -10.59
C ALA A 30 -14.82 -1.40 -11.36
N TYR A 31 -13.54 -1.43 -11.71
CA TYR A 31 -12.91 -0.38 -12.50
C TYR A 31 -13.53 -0.28 -13.91
N LYS A 32 -13.74 -1.41 -14.58
CA LYS A 32 -14.42 -1.48 -15.87
C LYS A 32 -15.85 -0.93 -15.78
N TYR A 33 -16.57 -1.21 -14.71
CA TYR A 33 -17.90 -0.64 -14.48
C TYR A 33 -17.87 0.88 -14.47
N LEU A 34 -16.93 1.48 -13.71
CA LEU A 34 -16.79 2.95 -13.66
C LEU A 34 -16.46 3.55 -15.01
N VAL A 35 -15.55 2.97 -15.77
CA VAL A 35 -15.10 3.50 -17.06
C VAL A 35 -16.13 3.26 -18.15
N CYS A 36 -16.59 2.00 -18.31
CA CYS A 36 -17.35 1.60 -19.48
C CYS A 36 -18.87 1.76 -19.32
N GLN A 37 -19.40 1.72 -18.09
CA GLN A 37 -20.85 1.77 -17.84
C GLN A 37 -21.27 3.10 -17.22
N VAL A 38 -20.52 3.60 -16.23
CA VAL A 38 -20.82 4.90 -15.62
C VAL A 38 -20.27 6.04 -16.47
N GLY A 39 -19.18 5.82 -17.21
CA GLY A 39 -18.58 6.80 -18.13
C GLY A 39 -17.59 7.77 -17.48
N PHE A 40 -17.00 7.39 -16.33
CA PHE A 40 -15.90 8.18 -15.78
C PHE A 40 -14.67 8.12 -16.69
N LEU A 41 -14.06 9.27 -16.91
CA LEU A 41 -12.77 9.31 -17.59
C LEU A 41 -11.69 8.74 -16.66
N PRO A 42 -10.86 7.80 -17.13
CA PRO A 42 -9.82 7.16 -16.30
C PRO A 42 -8.91 8.14 -15.55
N GLN A 43 -8.53 9.25 -16.19
CA GLN A 43 -7.71 10.31 -15.56
C GLN A 43 -8.40 10.97 -14.35
N ASN A 44 -9.71 10.83 -14.20
CA ASN A 44 -10.48 11.35 -13.07
C ASN A 44 -10.78 10.29 -12.01
N ILE A 45 -10.22 9.08 -12.16
CA ILE A 45 -10.37 8.00 -11.19
C ILE A 45 -9.07 7.87 -10.41
N THR A 46 -9.17 7.93 -9.09
CA THR A 46 -8.09 7.57 -8.18
C THR A 46 -8.45 6.22 -7.53
N VAL A 47 -7.57 5.24 -7.69
CA VAL A 47 -7.69 3.96 -7.00
C VAL A 47 -7.03 4.10 -5.63
N ALA A 48 -7.73 3.66 -4.59
CA ALA A 48 -7.22 3.75 -3.22
C ALA A 48 -7.36 2.41 -2.50
N GLY A 49 -6.38 2.09 -1.67
CA GLY A 49 -6.41 0.89 -0.84
C GLY A 49 -5.53 0.99 0.39
N GLU A 50 -5.88 0.22 1.41
CA GLU A 50 -5.17 0.14 2.67
C GLU A 50 -4.69 -1.31 2.90
N SER A 51 -3.46 -1.49 3.42
CA SER A 51 -2.89 -2.80 3.75
C SER A 51 -2.93 -3.79 2.56
N ALA A 52 -3.63 -4.91 2.69
CA ALA A 52 -3.88 -5.84 1.58
C ALA A 52 -4.63 -5.16 0.41
N GLY A 53 -5.54 -4.23 0.70
CA GLY A 53 -6.19 -3.39 -0.32
C GLY A 53 -5.22 -2.44 -1.01
N GLY A 54 -4.17 -1.98 -0.33
CA GLY A 54 -3.06 -1.23 -0.92
C GLY A 54 -2.28 -2.07 -1.93
N ASN A 55 -1.99 -3.34 -1.60
CA ASN A 55 -1.42 -4.29 -2.56
C ASN A 55 -2.36 -4.49 -3.76
N LEU A 56 -3.65 -4.68 -3.50
CA LEU A 56 -4.64 -4.86 -4.57
C LEU A 56 -4.73 -3.64 -5.50
N ALA A 57 -4.63 -2.42 -4.95
CA ALA A 57 -4.62 -1.18 -5.75
C ALA A 57 -3.39 -1.10 -6.67
N LEU A 58 -2.22 -1.47 -6.16
CA LEU A 58 -0.98 -1.59 -6.95
C LEU A 58 -1.12 -2.66 -8.04
N ALA A 59 -1.62 -3.85 -7.68
CA ALA A 59 -1.80 -4.98 -8.59
C ALA A 59 -2.83 -4.69 -9.70
N LEU A 60 -3.95 -4.05 -9.36
CA LEU A 60 -4.95 -3.59 -10.33
C LEU A 60 -4.35 -2.61 -11.33
N THR A 61 -3.65 -1.59 -10.83
CA THR A 61 -3.01 -0.55 -11.65
C THR A 61 -2.02 -1.18 -12.62
N ARG A 62 -1.16 -2.07 -12.13
CA ARG A 62 -0.20 -2.83 -12.93
C ARG A 62 -0.89 -3.65 -14.01
N TYR A 63 -1.92 -4.41 -13.64
CA TYR A 63 -2.63 -5.26 -14.61
C TYR A 63 -3.21 -4.44 -15.77
N ILE A 64 -3.82 -3.31 -15.47
CA ILE A 64 -4.40 -2.42 -16.49
C ILE A 64 -3.31 -1.90 -17.43
N ILE A 65 -2.17 -1.46 -16.89
CA ILE A 65 -1.04 -0.97 -17.68
C ILE A 65 -0.48 -2.06 -18.59
N GLU A 66 -0.22 -3.25 -18.04
CA GLU A 66 0.40 -4.36 -18.78
C GLU A 66 -0.52 -4.99 -19.81
N SER A 67 -1.81 -5.06 -19.48
CA SER A 67 -2.82 -5.64 -20.39
C SER A 67 -3.11 -4.76 -21.60
N ARG A 68 -2.80 -3.46 -21.55
CA ARG A 68 -2.98 -2.49 -22.64
C ARG A 68 -4.36 -2.59 -23.30
N LEU A 69 -5.40 -2.79 -22.50
CA LEU A 69 -6.76 -2.95 -23.00
C LEU A 69 -7.25 -1.62 -23.62
N PRO A 70 -7.65 -1.58 -24.90
CA PRO A 70 -7.96 -0.32 -25.61
C PRO A 70 -9.06 0.52 -24.95
N HIS A 71 -9.97 -0.12 -24.20
CA HIS A 71 -11.13 0.54 -23.58
C HIS A 71 -10.99 0.66 -22.06
N LEU A 72 -9.82 0.36 -21.51
CA LEU A 72 -9.56 0.39 -20.09
C LEU A 72 -8.19 1.01 -19.79
N PRO A 73 -8.00 2.32 -20.06
CA PRO A 73 -6.76 3.01 -19.72
C PRO A 73 -6.48 3.03 -18.22
N PRO A 74 -5.22 3.25 -17.80
CA PRO A 74 -4.86 3.36 -16.39
C PRO A 74 -5.59 4.48 -15.65
N PRO A 75 -5.78 4.38 -14.33
CA PRO A 75 -6.34 5.44 -13.50
C PRO A 75 -5.43 6.67 -13.48
N GLY A 76 -6.00 7.84 -13.15
CA GLY A 76 -5.26 9.10 -13.04
C GLY A 76 -4.52 9.28 -11.72
N GLY A 77 -4.77 8.43 -10.73
CA GLY A 77 -4.10 8.48 -9.43
C GLY A 77 -4.16 7.16 -8.67
N LEU A 78 -3.19 6.98 -7.78
CA LEU A 78 -3.10 5.84 -6.87
C LEU A 78 -2.86 6.36 -5.45
N ILE A 79 -3.62 5.85 -4.47
CA ILE A 79 -3.38 6.05 -3.05
C ILE A 79 -3.18 4.69 -2.41
N ALA A 80 -2.04 4.49 -1.74
CA ALA A 80 -1.80 3.29 -0.95
C ALA A 80 -1.44 3.68 0.49
N SER A 81 -2.28 3.25 1.43
CA SER A 81 -2.08 3.48 2.86
C SER A 81 -1.56 2.20 3.49
N SER A 82 -0.42 2.28 4.17
CA SER A 82 0.23 1.12 4.80
C SER A 82 0.20 -0.14 3.91
N PRO A 83 0.56 -0.06 2.61
CA PRO A 83 0.35 -1.17 1.68
C PRO A 83 1.19 -2.39 2.06
N TRP A 84 0.60 -3.59 1.99
CA TRP A 84 1.37 -4.82 2.08
C TRP A 84 2.17 -5.03 0.79
N ALA A 85 3.35 -4.44 0.74
CA ALA A 85 4.13 -4.31 -0.49
C ALA A 85 5.09 -5.49 -0.75
N ASP A 86 5.34 -6.35 0.24
CA ASP A 86 6.21 -7.53 0.11
C ASP A 86 5.68 -8.74 0.89
N MET A 87 4.95 -9.63 0.21
CA MET A 87 4.43 -10.88 0.78
C MET A 87 5.51 -11.95 0.95
N SER A 88 6.71 -11.72 0.43
CA SER A 88 7.85 -12.64 0.58
C SER A 88 8.69 -12.37 1.81
N PHE A 89 8.43 -11.26 2.51
CA PHE A 89 9.22 -10.81 3.66
C PHE A 89 10.72 -10.72 3.34
N SER A 90 11.08 -10.32 2.13
CA SER A 90 12.46 -10.31 1.66
C SER A 90 13.38 -9.38 2.45
N ARG A 91 12.80 -8.41 3.20
CA ARG A 91 13.52 -7.47 4.07
C ARG A 91 13.46 -7.81 5.55
N ALA A 92 12.85 -8.93 5.92
CA ALA A 92 12.74 -9.35 7.31
C ALA A 92 14.06 -9.89 7.84
N GLU A 93 14.99 -8.98 8.10
CA GLU A 93 16.31 -9.27 8.68
C GLU A 93 16.49 -8.51 9.98
N PHE A 94 17.43 -8.95 10.80
CA PHE A 94 17.69 -8.35 12.11
C PHE A 94 17.98 -6.85 11.98
N GLY A 95 17.25 -6.04 12.75
CA GLY A 95 17.34 -4.57 12.72
C GLY A 95 16.39 -3.89 11.74
N SER A 96 15.68 -4.63 10.89
CA SER A 96 14.62 -4.07 10.05
C SER A 96 13.36 -3.71 10.85
N SER A 97 12.43 -2.95 10.25
CA SER A 97 11.13 -2.62 10.85
C SER A 97 10.34 -3.88 11.25
N HIS A 98 10.50 -4.98 10.53
CA HIS A 98 9.92 -6.28 10.86
C HIS A 98 10.35 -6.83 12.23
N PHE A 99 11.48 -6.38 12.76
CA PHE A 99 11.98 -6.78 14.08
C PHE A 99 11.82 -5.66 15.10
N VAL A 100 12.21 -4.43 14.77
CA VAL A 100 12.21 -3.33 15.75
C VAL A 100 10.82 -2.82 16.08
N ASN A 101 9.88 -2.90 15.13
CA ASN A 101 8.50 -2.44 15.30
C ASN A 101 7.50 -3.58 15.61
N SER A 102 7.99 -4.83 15.77
CA SER A 102 7.11 -6.00 15.92
C SER A 102 6.27 -6.00 17.20
N GLU A 103 6.71 -5.29 18.24
CA GLU A 103 6.00 -5.21 19.53
C GLU A 103 5.23 -3.88 19.70
N SER A 104 5.50 -2.88 18.86
CA SER A 104 4.90 -1.54 18.94
C SER A 104 3.72 -1.34 18.00
N ASP A 105 3.60 -2.20 16.99
CA ASP A 105 2.52 -2.09 16.02
C ASP A 105 1.21 -2.73 16.54
N ILE A 106 0.12 -2.51 15.81
CA ILE A 106 -1.23 -2.98 16.17
C ILE A 106 -1.40 -4.50 16.15
N PHE A 107 -0.43 -5.24 15.65
CA PHE A 107 -0.45 -6.70 15.65
C PHE A 107 -0.15 -7.23 17.06
N ASP A 108 -1.18 -7.17 17.96
CA ASP A 108 -1.11 -7.73 19.32
C ASP A 108 -1.00 -9.26 19.24
N LEU A 109 0.22 -9.73 19.12
CA LEU A 109 0.53 -11.15 19.02
C LEU A 109 0.90 -11.71 20.39
N PRO A 110 0.52 -12.97 20.69
CA PRO A 110 0.99 -13.62 21.88
C PRO A 110 2.52 -13.57 21.99
N PRO A 111 3.09 -13.41 23.19
CA PRO A 111 4.53 -13.51 23.40
C PRO A 111 5.09 -14.75 22.70
N ASN A 112 6.13 -14.60 21.91
CA ASN A 112 6.77 -15.64 21.09
C ASN A 112 6.07 -16.02 19.76
N VAL A 113 5.00 -15.34 19.36
CA VAL A 113 4.45 -15.46 18.00
C VAL A 113 4.96 -14.28 17.18
N HIS A 114 5.91 -14.55 16.30
CA HIS A 114 6.43 -13.52 15.42
C HIS A 114 5.38 -13.18 14.33
N PRO A 115 5.20 -11.90 13.96
CA PRO A 115 4.26 -11.48 12.92
C PRO A 115 4.34 -12.26 11.61
N HIS A 116 5.52 -12.74 11.24
CA HIS A 116 5.70 -13.63 10.09
C HIS A 116 4.82 -14.90 10.10
N ILE A 117 4.46 -15.42 11.27
CA ILE A 117 3.62 -16.64 11.34
C ILE A 117 2.21 -16.32 10.82
N ILE A 118 1.65 -15.18 11.24
CA ILE A 118 0.33 -14.74 10.76
C ILE A 118 0.42 -14.28 9.30
N GLY A 119 1.47 -13.54 8.95
CA GLY A 119 1.73 -13.13 7.59
C GLY A 119 1.81 -14.32 6.64
N ASN A 120 2.57 -15.38 7.01
CA ASN A 120 2.65 -16.59 6.20
C ASN A 120 1.32 -17.32 6.06
N ALA A 121 0.48 -17.37 7.11
CA ALA A 121 -0.85 -17.97 7.05
C ALA A 121 -1.77 -17.16 6.09
N ALA A 122 -1.75 -15.84 6.20
CA ALA A 122 -2.51 -14.95 5.31
C ALA A 122 -2.01 -15.03 3.86
N VAL A 123 -0.68 -15.04 3.65
CA VAL A 123 -0.08 -15.25 2.33
C VAL A 123 -0.51 -16.61 1.77
N GLY A 124 -0.41 -17.70 2.56
CA GLY A 124 -0.84 -19.03 2.14
C GLY A 124 -2.30 -19.04 1.69
N ALA A 125 -3.20 -18.45 2.47
CA ALA A 125 -4.60 -18.31 2.09
C ALA A 125 -4.78 -17.52 0.79
N TYR A 126 -4.01 -16.45 0.58
CA TYR A 126 -4.10 -15.61 -0.61
C TYR A 126 -3.56 -16.29 -1.87
N ILE A 127 -2.40 -16.93 -1.78
CA ILE A 127 -1.78 -17.58 -2.96
C ILE A 127 -2.40 -18.94 -3.31
N GLY A 128 -3.09 -19.60 -2.34
CA GLY A 128 -3.72 -20.91 -2.56
C GLY A 128 -2.71 -22.00 -2.83
N GLU A 129 -2.85 -22.69 -3.98
CA GLU A 129 -1.97 -23.79 -4.41
C GLU A 129 -0.64 -23.32 -5.05
N MET A 130 -0.45 -22.00 -5.18
CA MET A 130 0.81 -21.47 -5.71
C MET A 130 1.97 -21.75 -4.76
N ASP A 131 3.17 -22.05 -5.29
CA ASP A 131 4.37 -22.21 -4.44
C ASP A 131 4.69 -20.89 -3.72
N LEU A 132 4.93 -20.95 -2.42
CA LEU A 132 5.28 -19.78 -1.61
C LEU A 132 6.49 -19.02 -2.19
N LYS A 133 7.41 -19.71 -2.86
CA LYS A 133 8.56 -19.09 -3.53
C LYS A 133 8.17 -18.12 -4.64
N GLU A 134 7.00 -18.29 -5.24
CA GLU A 134 6.50 -17.39 -6.27
C GLU A 134 6.29 -15.98 -5.73
N THR A 135 5.96 -15.84 -4.43
CA THR A 135 5.79 -14.51 -3.82
C THR A 135 7.05 -13.67 -3.92
N THR A 136 8.23 -14.30 -3.94
CA THR A 136 9.53 -13.61 -3.93
C THR A 136 9.80 -12.83 -5.22
N HIS A 137 9.33 -13.34 -6.35
CA HIS A 137 9.59 -12.77 -7.68
C HIS A 137 8.33 -12.23 -8.38
N ASN A 138 7.17 -12.42 -7.77
CA ASN A 138 5.92 -12.01 -8.36
C ASN A 138 5.63 -10.54 -8.05
N ARG A 139 5.72 -9.68 -9.07
CA ARG A 139 5.50 -8.23 -8.98
C ARG A 139 4.07 -7.81 -8.62
N TYR A 140 3.10 -8.73 -8.70
CA TYR A 140 1.73 -8.50 -8.25
C TYR A 140 1.57 -8.74 -6.74
N LEU A 141 2.34 -9.67 -6.18
CA LEU A 141 2.28 -10.05 -4.78
C LEU A 141 3.26 -9.25 -3.93
N SER A 142 4.48 -9.05 -4.43
CA SER A 142 5.58 -8.43 -3.70
C SER A 142 6.31 -7.38 -4.54
N PRO A 143 5.64 -6.28 -4.95
CA PRO A 143 6.27 -5.26 -5.78
C PRO A 143 7.51 -4.62 -5.13
N ALA A 144 7.59 -4.63 -3.79
CA ALA A 144 8.74 -4.11 -3.05
C ALA A 144 9.84 -5.14 -2.83
N SER A 145 9.63 -6.45 -3.09
CA SER A 145 10.63 -7.49 -2.82
C SER A 145 12.02 -7.14 -3.39
N LYS A 146 13.06 -7.47 -2.64
CA LYS A 146 14.48 -7.32 -3.09
C LYS A 146 14.76 -8.07 -4.39
N PHE A 147 13.96 -9.09 -4.70
CA PHE A 147 14.16 -10.01 -5.81
C PHE A 147 13.25 -9.74 -7.01
N VAL A 148 12.28 -8.82 -6.86
CA VAL A 148 11.50 -8.34 -8.00
C VAL A 148 12.33 -7.28 -8.71
N ILE A 149 12.87 -7.69 -9.86
CA ILE A 149 13.63 -6.85 -10.78
C ILE A 149 12.82 -6.65 -12.06
N PRO A 150 13.09 -5.61 -12.86
CA PRO A 150 12.51 -5.47 -14.18
C PRO A 150 12.72 -6.74 -15.00
N SER A 151 11.74 -7.15 -15.78
CA SER A 151 11.84 -8.37 -16.61
C SER A 151 12.98 -8.21 -17.62
N ASN A 152 13.89 -9.19 -17.68
CA ASN A 152 15.11 -9.21 -18.52
C ASN A 152 14.87 -9.15 -20.04
N VAL A 153 13.67 -8.82 -20.50
CA VAL A 153 13.36 -8.80 -21.94
C VAL A 153 13.85 -7.51 -22.61
N ASP A 154 13.93 -6.42 -21.83
CA ASP A 154 14.58 -5.18 -22.24
C ASP A 154 15.19 -4.54 -21.01
N GLU A 155 16.50 -4.25 -21.01
CA GLU A 155 17.21 -3.59 -19.89
C GLU A 155 16.62 -2.20 -19.53
N ASP A 156 15.75 -1.66 -20.37
CA ASP A 156 15.05 -0.39 -20.19
C ASP A 156 13.62 -0.54 -19.60
N THR A 157 13.16 -1.76 -19.25
CA THR A 157 11.79 -1.94 -18.77
C THR A 157 11.68 -1.68 -17.28
N LYS A 158 11.35 -0.46 -16.91
CA LYS A 158 11.07 -0.03 -15.54
C LYS A 158 9.89 -0.81 -14.95
N LEU A 159 10.01 -1.21 -13.68
CA LEU A 159 8.98 -2.01 -12.98
C LEU A 159 7.65 -1.25 -12.84
N PHE A 160 7.71 0.06 -12.63
CA PHE A 160 6.54 0.92 -12.43
C PHE A 160 6.28 1.88 -13.61
N SER A 161 6.79 1.54 -14.80
CA SER A 161 6.53 2.34 -16.00
C SER A 161 5.03 2.49 -16.27
N GLY A 162 4.58 3.72 -16.49
CA GLY A 162 3.17 4.04 -16.77
C GLY A 162 2.26 4.10 -15.54
N PHE A 163 2.79 3.92 -14.33
CA PHE A 163 2.00 4.15 -13.12
C PHE A 163 1.60 5.63 -13.01
N PRO A 164 0.38 5.92 -12.53
CA PRO A 164 -0.09 7.27 -12.33
C PRO A 164 0.63 7.95 -11.17
N ARG A 165 0.41 9.26 -11.02
CA ARG A 165 0.81 9.96 -9.81
C ARG A 165 0.30 9.19 -8.58
N SER A 166 1.13 9.05 -7.57
CA SER A 166 0.87 8.16 -6.43
C SER A 166 1.08 8.87 -5.10
N TYR A 167 0.21 8.59 -4.15
CA TYR A 167 0.31 9.06 -2.77
C TYR A 167 0.43 7.85 -1.85
N ILE A 168 1.58 7.72 -1.19
CA ILE A 168 1.89 6.56 -0.34
C ILE A 168 1.96 7.02 1.11
N MET A 169 1.10 6.46 1.96
CA MET A 169 1.11 6.67 3.40
C MET A 169 1.64 5.43 4.11
N GLY A 170 2.38 5.64 5.18
CA GLY A 170 2.85 4.56 6.04
C GLY A 170 3.25 5.08 7.41
N GLY A 171 3.05 4.30 8.45
CA GLY A 171 3.49 4.65 9.79
C GLY A 171 4.95 4.31 10.00
N GLY A 172 5.76 5.26 10.53
CA GLY A 172 7.18 5.02 10.80
C GLY A 172 7.43 3.95 11.86
N ALA A 173 6.44 3.69 12.73
CA ALA A 173 6.46 2.63 13.74
C ALA A 173 5.73 1.35 13.31
N GLU A 174 5.29 1.23 12.06
CA GLU A 174 4.66 0.01 11.60
C GLU A 174 5.65 -1.08 11.19
N TYR A 175 5.20 -2.31 11.36
CA TYR A 175 5.95 -3.53 11.06
C TYR A 175 6.46 -3.59 9.61
N MET A 176 5.68 -3.14 8.63
CA MET A 176 6.01 -3.20 7.20
C MET A 176 6.68 -1.92 6.67
N PHE A 177 7.17 -1.04 7.53
CA PHE A 177 7.68 0.27 7.11
C PHE A 177 8.81 0.19 6.09
N ASP A 178 9.79 -0.69 6.29
CA ASP A 178 10.92 -0.85 5.34
C ASP A 178 10.46 -1.34 3.95
N ASP A 179 9.38 -2.13 3.88
CA ASP A 179 8.81 -2.56 2.60
C ASP A 179 8.12 -1.40 1.89
N ILE A 180 7.45 -0.52 2.65
CA ILE A 180 6.78 0.67 2.12
C ILE A 180 7.81 1.68 1.60
N VAL A 181 8.89 1.91 2.35
CA VAL A 181 9.99 2.75 1.90
C VAL A 181 10.58 2.20 0.60
N ALA A 182 10.89 0.90 0.56
CA ALA A 182 11.44 0.27 -0.63
C ALA A 182 10.49 0.30 -1.84
N LEU A 183 9.18 0.22 -1.62
CA LEU A 183 8.19 0.43 -2.69
C LEU A 183 8.32 1.84 -3.27
N THR A 184 8.37 2.86 -2.41
CA THR A 184 8.44 4.25 -2.85
C THR A 184 9.73 4.55 -3.58
N GLU A 185 10.87 4.06 -3.08
CA GLU A 185 12.17 4.20 -3.74
C GLU A 185 12.15 3.60 -5.16
N LYS A 186 11.64 2.36 -5.32
CA LYS A 186 11.52 1.72 -6.63
C LYS A 186 10.60 2.50 -7.59
N MET A 187 9.48 3.04 -7.08
CA MET A 187 8.59 3.87 -7.88
C MET A 187 9.26 5.18 -8.32
N GLN A 188 10.00 5.84 -7.42
CA GLN A 188 10.73 7.07 -7.72
C GLN A 188 11.90 6.83 -8.70
N ASP A 189 12.64 5.72 -8.54
CA ASP A 189 13.70 5.32 -9.47
C ASP A 189 13.16 5.07 -10.88
N ASP A 190 11.91 4.62 -10.96
CA ASP A 190 11.18 4.44 -12.22
C ASP A 190 10.49 5.72 -12.71
N GLU A 191 10.79 6.89 -12.09
CA GLU A 191 10.27 8.22 -12.45
C GLU A 191 8.75 8.39 -12.26
N VAL A 192 8.14 7.60 -11.36
CA VAL A 192 6.75 7.84 -10.95
C VAL A 192 6.70 9.07 -10.04
N ASP A 193 5.71 9.95 -10.27
CA ASP A 193 5.42 11.08 -9.36
C ASP A 193 4.83 10.55 -8.05
N VAL A 194 5.68 10.35 -7.03
CA VAL A 194 5.32 9.80 -5.72
C VAL A 194 5.44 10.85 -4.63
N VAL A 195 4.33 11.08 -3.95
CA VAL A 195 4.28 11.84 -2.68
C VAL A 195 4.16 10.86 -1.52
N THR A 196 4.99 11.04 -0.50
CA THR A 196 5.01 10.19 0.70
C THR A 196 4.52 10.95 1.92
N ASP A 197 3.87 10.25 2.85
CA ASP A 197 3.47 10.76 4.15
C ASP A 197 3.75 9.69 5.23
N PHE A 198 4.83 9.87 5.98
CA PHE A 198 5.37 8.89 6.92
C PHE A 198 5.55 9.50 8.32
N PRO A 199 4.47 9.67 9.10
CA PRO A 199 4.59 10.10 10.49
C PRO A 199 5.41 9.10 11.32
N ALA A 200 6.41 9.59 12.05
CA ALA A 200 7.45 8.77 12.68
C ALA A 200 6.91 7.73 13.69
N ASP A 201 5.92 8.13 14.49
CA ASP A 201 5.39 7.31 15.59
C ASP A 201 4.06 6.62 15.22
N ALA A 202 3.63 6.73 13.96
CA ALA A 202 2.39 6.12 13.50
C ALA A 202 2.55 4.62 13.28
N VAL A 203 1.53 3.85 13.66
CA VAL A 203 1.45 2.40 13.47
C VAL A 203 0.75 2.05 12.16
N HIS A 204 0.67 0.74 11.85
CA HIS A 204 -0.06 0.24 10.67
C HIS A 204 -1.49 0.77 10.62
N ALA A 205 -1.91 1.21 9.44
CA ALA A 205 -3.26 1.74 9.19
C ALA A 205 -3.67 2.90 10.12
N TYR A 206 -2.72 3.69 10.64
CA TYR A 206 -2.96 4.77 11.60
C TYR A 206 -4.09 5.74 11.22
N PRO A 207 -4.37 6.07 9.96
CA PRO A 207 -5.45 6.97 9.63
C PRO A 207 -6.85 6.44 10.00
N MET A 208 -6.96 5.13 10.25
CA MET A 208 -8.22 4.51 10.65
C MET A 208 -8.51 4.65 12.15
N PHE A 209 -7.51 5.03 12.96
CA PHE A 209 -7.61 5.07 14.42
C PHE A 209 -7.73 6.49 14.95
N GLY A 210 -8.85 6.78 15.64
CA GLY A 210 -9.12 8.09 16.21
C GLY A 210 -8.18 8.51 17.35
N TRP A 211 -7.38 7.59 17.88
CA TRP A 211 -6.36 7.87 18.90
C TRP A 211 -5.00 8.30 18.29
N HIS A 212 -4.84 8.22 16.96
CA HIS A 212 -3.65 8.69 16.25
C HIS A 212 -3.79 10.16 15.81
N GLU A 213 -4.10 11.02 16.74
CA GLU A 213 -4.11 12.46 16.50
C GLU A 213 -2.83 13.11 17.06
N PRO A 214 -2.21 14.08 16.36
CA PRO A 214 -2.75 14.82 15.19
C PRO A 214 -2.45 14.17 13.82
N GLU A 215 -1.59 13.15 13.78
CA GLU A 215 -1.05 12.56 12.53
C GLU A 215 -2.17 12.14 11.56
N ARG A 216 -3.23 11.54 12.09
CA ARG A 216 -4.41 11.13 11.32
C ARG A 216 -5.06 12.30 10.58
N THR A 217 -5.37 13.38 11.30
CA THR A 217 -6.03 14.57 10.72
C THR A 217 -5.10 15.27 9.72
N GLU A 218 -3.82 15.38 10.03
CA GLU A 218 -2.82 15.99 9.15
C GLU A 218 -2.65 15.20 7.86
N SER A 219 -2.58 13.87 7.93
CA SER A 219 -2.44 13.01 6.76
C SER A 219 -3.67 13.06 5.85
N PHE A 220 -4.88 13.10 6.42
CA PHE A 220 -6.08 13.32 5.61
C PHE A 220 -6.08 14.69 4.91
N ALA A 221 -5.63 15.74 5.60
CA ALA A 221 -5.54 17.07 5.00
C ALA A 221 -4.52 17.12 3.84
N LYS A 222 -3.34 16.50 4.01
CA LYS A 222 -2.32 16.37 2.97
C LYS A 222 -2.83 15.56 1.78
N CYS A 223 -3.46 14.42 2.03
CA CYS A 223 -4.03 13.57 1.01
C CYS A 223 -5.13 14.30 0.21
N ALA A 224 -6.02 15.04 0.89
CA ALA A 224 -7.04 15.85 0.25
C ALA A 224 -6.43 16.95 -0.63
N ALA A 225 -5.39 17.65 -0.15
CA ALA A 225 -4.68 18.65 -0.93
C ALA A 225 -4.01 18.04 -2.18
N TRP A 226 -3.43 16.84 -2.05
CA TRP A 226 -2.87 16.12 -3.17
C TRP A 226 -3.95 15.74 -4.20
N LEU A 227 -5.11 15.23 -3.76
CA LEU A 227 -6.24 14.92 -4.65
C LEU A 227 -6.70 16.13 -5.46
N ASP A 228 -6.76 17.29 -4.82
CA ASP A 228 -7.16 18.55 -5.46
C ASP A 228 -6.08 19.15 -6.37
N GLY A 229 -4.90 18.53 -6.49
CA GLY A 229 -3.76 19.06 -7.25
C GLY A 229 -3.09 20.27 -6.60
N ARG A 230 -3.42 20.60 -5.34
CA ARG A 230 -2.76 21.64 -4.57
C ARG A 230 -1.48 21.07 -3.97
N GLN A 231 -0.38 21.83 -4.02
CA GLN A 231 0.81 21.48 -3.23
C GLN A 231 0.44 21.55 -1.75
N ALA A 232 0.78 20.54 -0.96
CA ALA A 232 0.61 20.55 0.48
C ALA A 232 1.44 21.71 1.04
N THR A 233 0.77 22.82 1.42
CA THR A 233 1.42 23.87 2.17
C THR A 233 1.71 23.29 3.55
N THR A 234 2.98 23.19 3.91
CA THR A 234 3.38 22.78 5.27
C THR A 234 2.76 23.77 6.24
N VAL A 235 1.72 23.34 6.94
CA VAL A 235 1.17 24.13 8.06
C VAL A 235 2.15 23.95 9.20
N VAL A 236 3.05 24.92 9.36
CA VAL A 236 3.86 25.04 10.57
C VAL A 236 2.91 25.49 11.68
N VAL A 237 2.48 24.55 12.51
CA VAL A 237 1.79 24.90 13.76
C VAL A 237 2.85 25.50 14.69
N GLU A 238 2.93 26.82 14.73
CA GLU A 238 3.66 27.51 15.78
C GLU A 238 2.97 27.17 17.12
N GLN A 239 3.58 26.27 17.87
CA GLN A 239 3.24 26.11 19.29
C GLN A 239 3.62 27.40 19.98
N SER A 240 2.63 28.24 20.29
CA SER A 240 2.77 29.35 21.21
C SER A 240 3.13 28.78 22.59
N ARG A 241 4.43 28.78 22.92
CA ARG A 241 4.89 28.63 24.29
C ARG A 241 4.31 29.82 25.07
N GLN A 242 3.24 29.59 25.80
CA GLN A 242 2.86 30.47 26.89
C GLN A 242 3.94 30.31 27.95
N SER A 243 4.73 31.37 28.10
CA SER A 243 5.61 31.59 29.21
C SER A 243 4.76 31.72 30.48
N GLU A 244 4.80 30.71 31.33
CA GLU A 244 4.48 30.89 32.75
C GLU A 244 5.69 31.53 33.43
N ASP A 245 5.80 32.84 33.28
CA ASP A 245 6.54 33.66 34.21
C ASP A 245 5.52 34.43 35.03
N THR A 246 5.68 34.33 36.33
CA THR A 246 5.21 35.17 37.42
C THR A 246 4.28 34.46 38.40
N LEU A 247 4.86 34.07 39.54
CA LEU A 247 4.45 34.59 40.85
C LEU A 247 5.42 34.11 41.94
N VAL A 248 6.17 35.08 42.42
CA VAL A 248 6.67 35.33 43.79
C VAL A 248 6.46 34.27 44.86
#